data_d30c2329bcb8192ad3d845bb7de18ba4
#
_entry.id   d30c2329bcb8192ad3d845bb7de18ba4
#
_cell.length_a   1.000
_cell.length_b   1.000
_cell.length_c   1.000
_cell.angle_alpha   90.00
_cell.angle_beta   90.00
_cell.angle_gamma   90.00
#
_symmetry.space_group_name_H-M   'P 1'
#
loop_
_entity.id
_entity.type
_entity.pdbx_description
1 polymer ?
#
loop_
_entity_poly.entity_id
_entity_poly.type
_entity_poly.pdbx_seq_one_letter_code
_entity_poly.pdbx_strand_id
1 'polypeptide(L)'
;GGFLAPMLVGNDGDPLQLFGYFALLNAAIFALAWSKAWRALNAVGFAFTFVLGLVWGREFYRTEHYATVQPFLALFFVFYVAIAILYARRGPLAARDPVDGLLVFGVPLAGFALQAALVRDFEYGAAWSALALAIVYALLFLASYRRHEPGFPLLSRAFLVLAVIFATIAIPF
;
A
#
# COMPACT_ATOMS: atom_id res chain seq x y z
N GLY A 1 -7.37 -7.82 -18.41
CA GLY A 1 -8.49 -8.68 -18.04
C GLY A 1 -8.39 -9.41 -16.70
N GLY A 2 -7.18 -9.72 -16.15
CA GLY A 2 -7.04 -10.59 -14.97
C GLY A 2 -7.67 -10.06 -13.68
N PHE A 3 -7.61 -8.75 -13.41
CA PHE A 3 -8.17 -8.16 -12.18
C PHE A 3 -9.70 -8.13 -12.11
N LEU A 4 -10.40 -8.27 -13.23
CA LEU A 4 -11.87 -8.26 -13.28
C LEU A 4 -12.46 -9.66 -13.20
N ALA A 5 -11.67 -10.72 -13.39
CA ALA A 5 -12.15 -12.09 -13.41
C ALA A 5 -12.95 -12.50 -12.16
N PRO A 6 -12.52 -12.19 -10.91
CA PRO A 6 -13.29 -12.57 -9.72
C PRO A 6 -14.62 -11.84 -9.58
N MET A 7 -14.72 -10.59 -10.07
CA MET A 7 -15.97 -9.82 -10.05
C MET A 7 -17.01 -10.35 -11.05
N LEU A 8 -16.53 -11.03 -12.10
CA LEU A 8 -17.39 -11.59 -13.14
C LEU A 8 -17.88 -13.01 -12.80
N VAL A 9 -17.19 -13.72 -11.91
CA VAL A 9 -17.45 -15.14 -11.60
C VAL A 9 -18.13 -15.32 -10.23
N GLY A 10 -17.94 -14.38 -9.28
CA GLY A 10 -18.47 -14.48 -7.92
C GLY A 10 -19.78 -13.70 -7.75
N ASN A 11 -20.86 -14.41 -7.42
CA ASN A 11 -22.19 -13.79 -7.24
C ASN A 11 -22.40 -13.16 -5.85
N ASP A 12 -21.50 -13.40 -4.86
CA ASP A 12 -21.77 -13.07 -3.46
C ASP A 12 -20.78 -12.10 -2.80
N GLY A 13 -19.84 -11.51 -3.57
CA GLY A 13 -18.91 -10.50 -3.03
C GLY A 13 -17.99 -11.01 -1.90
N ASP A 14 -17.72 -12.33 -1.85
CA ASP A 14 -16.88 -12.93 -0.81
C ASP A 14 -15.49 -12.28 -0.79
N PRO A 15 -15.13 -11.57 0.32
CA PRO A 15 -13.86 -10.86 0.42
C PRO A 15 -12.64 -11.79 0.36
N LEU A 16 -12.77 -13.02 0.86
CA LEU A 16 -11.64 -13.95 0.90
C LEU A 16 -11.24 -14.41 -0.52
N GLN A 17 -12.21 -14.72 -1.36
CA GLN A 17 -11.94 -15.13 -2.75
C GLN A 17 -11.38 -13.98 -3.57
N LEU A 18 -11.98 -12.80 -3.48
CA LEU A 18 -11.56 -11.63 -4.24
C LEU A 18 -10.14 -11.18 -3.83
N PHE A 19 -9.92 -10.96 -2.56
CA PHE A 19 -8.61 -10.48 -2.07
C PHE A 19 -7.54 -11.56 -2.10
N GLY A 20 -7.90 -12.83 -1.94
CA GLY A 20 -6.99 -13.96 -2.16
C GLY A 20 -6.49 -14.02 -3.59
N TYR A 21 -7.36 -13.83 -4.57
CA TYR A 21 -6.96 -13.72 -5.98
C TYR A 21 -6.06 -12.50 -6.23
N PHE A 22 -6.38 -11.34 -5.67
CA PHE A 22 -5.53 -10.16 -5.77
C PHE A 22 -4.17 -10.37 -5.10
N ALA A 23 -4.11 -11.12 -4.00
CA ALA A 23 -2.85 -11.45 -3.34
C ALA A 23 -1.94 -12.29 -4.26
N LEU A 24 -2.49 -13.28 -4.96
CA LEU A 24 -1.75 -14.07 -5.95
C LEU A 24 -1.25 -13.21 -7.12
N LEU A 25 -2.09 -12.32 -7.66
CA LEU A 25 -1.67 -11.41 -8.73
C LEU A 25 -0.58 -10.44 -8.27
N ASN A 26 -0.73 -9.86 -7.10
CA ASN A 26 0.28 -8.95 -6.55
C ASN A 26 1.58 -9.68 -6.19
N ALA A 27 1.53 -10.93 -5.73
CA ALA A 27 2.72 -11.75 -5.53
C ALA A 27 3.45 -12.03 -6.85
N ALA A 28 2.72 -12.30 -7.94
CA ALA A 28 3.30 -12.45 -9.27
C ALA A 28 3.93 -11.13 -9.76
N ILE A 29 3.26 -9.98 -9.57
CA ILE A 29 3.79 -8.65 -9.89
C ILE A 29 5.07 -8.38 -9.08
N PHE A 30 5.07 -8.70 -7.79
CA PHE A 30 6.25 -8.56 -6.93
C PHE A 30 7.42 -9.43 -7.39
N ALA A 31 7.17 -10.70 -7.77
CA ALA A 31 8.18 -11.61 -8.31
C ALA A 31 8.77 -11.07 -9.64
N LEU A 32 7.93 -10.50 -10.50
CA LEU A 32 8.37 -9.82 -11.73
C LEU A 32 9.17 -8.55 -11.43
N ALA A 33 8.77 -7.76 -10.44
CA ALA A 33 9.51 -6.58 -10.00
C ALA A 33 10.89 -6.95 -9.43
N TRP A 34 10.97 -8.13 -8.79
CA TRP A 34 12.25 -8.68 -8.31
C TRP A 34 13.20 -9.04 -9.46
N SER A 35 12.70 -9.53 -10.58
CA SER A 35 13.52 -9.96 -11.73
C SER A 35 13.72 -8.83 -12.76
N LYS A 36 12.65 -8.10 -13.07
CA LYS A 36 12.63 -7.01 -14.06
C LYS A 36 11.92 -5.80 -13.47
N ALA A 37 12.58 -4.63 -13.47
CA ALA A 37 12.01 -3.38 -12.95
C ALA A 37 10.95 -2.79 -13.92
N TRP A 38 9.83 -3.50 -14.13
CA TRP A 38 8.73 -3.03 -14.97
C TRP A 38 7.85 -2.05 -14.17
N ARG A 39 8.28 -0.78 -14.16
CA ARG A 39 7.62 0.31 -13.41
C ARG A 39 6.15 0.47 -13.78
N ALA A 40 5.82 0.45 -15.08
CA ALA A 40 4.44 0.57 -15.55
C ALA A 40 3.53 -0.55 -15.03
N LEU A 41 4.01 -1.81 -15.02
CA LEU A 41 3.25 -2.94 -14.51
C LEU A 41 2.92 -2.77 -13.02
N ASN A 42 3.87 -2.26 -12.23
CA ASN A 42 3.67 -2.04 -10.80
C ASN A 42 2.70 -0.88 -10.53
N ALA A 43 2.76 0.20 -11.31
CA ALA A 43 1.79 1.29 -11.22
C ALA A 43 0.37 0.83 -11.57
N VAL A 44 0.24 0.01 -12.62
CA VAL A 44 -1.05 -0.58 -13.02
C VAL A 44 -1.57 -1.54 -11.94
N GLY A 45 -0.71 -2.43 -11.41
CA GLY A 45 -1.07 -3.33 -10.32
C GLY A 45 -1.53 -2.59 -9.06
N PHE A 46 -0.81 -1.53 -8.67
CA PHE A 46 -1.20 -0.63 -7.59
C PHE A 46 -2.59 -0.02 -7.84
N ALA A 47 -2.76 0.64 -9.00
CA ALA A 47 -4.02 1.29 -9.33
C ALA A 47 -5.20 0.31 -9.28
N PHE A 48 -5.07 -0.84 -9.93
CA PHE A 48 -6.13 -1.85 -9.92
C PHE A 48 -6.42 -2.40 -8.52
N THR A 49 -5.40 -2.73 -7.74
CA THR A 49 -5.58 -3.29 -6.40
C THR A 49 -6.32 -2.31 -5.48
N PHE A 50 -5.89 -1.05 -5.44
CA PHE A 50 -6.46 -0.06 -4.53
C PHE A 50 -7.79 0.50 -5.03
N VAL A 51 -7.96 0.71 -6.34
CA VAL A 51 -9.24 1.18 -6.91
C VAL A 51 -10.33 0.10 -6.76
N LEU A 52 -10.02 -1.15 -7.09
CA LEU A 52 -11.00 -2.23 -6.94
C LEU A 52 -11.31 -2.51 -5.47
N GLY A 53 -10.30 -2.43 -4.59
CA GLY A 53 -10.51 -2.49 -3.14
C GLY A 53 -11.43 -1.38 -2.64
N LEU A 54 -11.28 -0.16 -3.16
CA LEU A 54 -12.15 0.97 -2.82
C LEU A 54 -13.59 0.76 -3.33
N VAL A 55 -13.76 0.30 -4.57
CA VAL A 55 -15.08 0.03 -5.16
C VAL A 55 -15.79 -1.07 -4.37
N TRP A 56 -15.10 -2.18 -4.13
CA TRP A 56 -15.64 -3.28 -3.32
C TRP A 56 -16.01 -2.80 -1.91
N GLY A 57 -15.12 -2.03 -1.27
CA GLY A 57 -15.33 -1.52 0.08
C GLY A 57 -16.54 -0.59 0.21
N ARG A 58 -16.86 0.19 -0.83
CA ARG A 58 -18.05 1.06 -0.83
C ARG A 58 -19.36 0.29 -0.91
N GLU A 59 -19.38 -0.82 -1.64
CA GLU A 59 -20.61 -1.55 -1.94
C GLU A 59 -20.85 -2.72 -0.97
N PHE A 60 -19.78 -3.43 -0.57
CA PHE A 60 -19.88 -4.71 0.11
C PHE A 60 -19.26 -4.72 1.52
N TYR A 61 -18.43 -3.71 1.89
CA TYR A 61 -17.80 -3.72 3.19
C TYR A 61 -18.81 -3.53 4.32
N ARG A 62 -18.72 -4.44 5.31
CA ARG A 62 -19.37 -4.35 6.61
C ARG A 62 -18.34 -4.62 7.69
N THR A 63 -18.57 -4.11 8.91
CA THR A 63 -17.63 -4.24 10.03
C THR A 63 -17.31 -5.70 10.36
N GLU A 64 -18.20 -6.64 10.07
CA GLU A 64 -17.98 -8.09 10.20
C GLU A 64 -16.85 -8.61 9.27
N HIS A 65 -16.60 -7.94 8.14
CA HIS A 65 -15.52 -8.30 7.21
C HIS A 65 -14.15 -7.79 7.64
N TYR A 66 -14.07 -6.99 8.71
CA TYR A 66 -12.81 -6.38 9.17
C TYR A 66 -11.69 -7.41 9.33
N ALA A 67 -11.94 -8.50 10.07
CA ALA A 67 -10.94 -9.53 10.35
C ALA A 67 -10.41 -10.22 9.09
N THR A 68 -11.22 -10.28 8.03
CA THR A 68 -10.82 -10.87 6.73
C THR A 68 -10.08 -9.86 5.85
N VAL A 69 -10.56 -8.61 5.79
CA VAL A 69 -10.05 -7.59 4.85
C VAL A 69 -8.75 -6.95 5.35
N GLN A 70 -8.64 -6.71 6.65
CA GLN A 70 -7.47 -6.05 7.26
C GLN A 70 -6.13 -6.73 6.93
N PRO A 71 -5.97 -8.06 7.01
CA PRO A 71 -4.72 -8.72 6.64
C PRO A 71 -4.34 -8.51 5.17
N PHE A 72 -5.31 -8.49 4.26
CA PHE A 72 -5.04 -8.27 2.83
C PHE A 72 -4.60 -6.83 2.56
N LEU A 73 -5.24 -5.85 3.19
CA LEU A 73 -4.82 -4.45 3.06
C LEU A 73 -3.38 -4.26 3.55
N ALA A 74 -3.03 -4.85 4.70
CA ALA A 74 -1.67 -4.83 5.23
C ALA A 74 -0.68 -5.54 4.28
N LEU A 75 -1.05 -6.70 3.73
CA LEU A 75 -0.24 -7.45 2.78
C LEU A 75 0.04 -6.64 1.50
N PHE A 76 -0.99 -6.03 0.91
CA PHE A 76 -0.82 -5.20 -0.28
C PHE A 76 0.05 -3.98 0.00
N PHE A 77 -0.16 -3.33 1.14
CA PHE A 77 0.68 -2.22 1.58
C PHE A 77 2.16 -2.64 1.66
N VAL A 78 2.47 -3.77 2.30
CA VAL A 78 3.83 -4.30 2.42
C VAL A 78 4.42 -4.62 1.04
N PHE A 79 3.67 -5.22 0.12
CA PHE A 79 4.14 -5.50 -1.23
C PHE A 79 4.61 -4.23 -1.94
N TYR A 80 3.81 -3.17 -1.93
CA TYR A 80 4.14 -1.94 -2.65
C TYR A 80 5.24 -1.13 -1.98
N VAL A 81 5.33 -1.12 -0.67
CA VAL A 81 6.47 -0.55 0.06
C VAL A 81 7.76 -1.33 -0.27
N ALA A 82 7.71 -2.65 -0.31
CA ALA A 82 8.85 -3.48 -0.68
C ALA A 82 9.29 -3.24 -2.14
N ILE A 83 8.35 -3.04 -3.08
CA ILE A 83 8.64 -2.67 -4.46
C ILE A 83 9.38 -1.32 -4.53
N ALA A 84 8.93 -0.30 -3.77
CA ALA A 84 9.60 0.99 -3.71
C ALA A 84 11.06 0.85 -3.20
N ILE A 85 11.28 0.03 -2.18
CA ILE A 85 12.62 -0.26 -1.63
C ILE A 85 13.49 -1.01 -2.66
N LEU A 86 12.91 -1.98 -3.38
CA LEU A 86 13.62 -2.70 -4.44
C LEU A 86 14.08 -1.78 -5.56
N TYR A 87 13.26 -0.82 -5.96
CA TYR A 87 13.64 0.16 -6.96
C TYR A 87 14.75 1.09 -6.48
N ALA A 88 14.67 1.53 -5.22
CA ALA A 88 15.71 2.36 -4.62
C ALA A 88 17.08 1.66 -4.56
N ARG A 89 17.11 0.33 -4.46
CA ARG A 89 18.36 -0.46 -4.51
C ARG A 89 18.96 -0.54 -5.92
N ARG A 90 18.13 -0.52 -6.95
CA ARG A 90 18.55 -0.76 -8.33
C ARG A 90 18.97 0.48 -9.08
N GLY A 91 18.56 1.64 -8.62
CA GLY A 91 18.87 2.90 -9.29
C GLY A 91 18.32 4.13 -8.57
N PRO A 92 18.69 5.31 -9.04
CA PRO A 92 18.19 6.53 -8.47
C PRO A 92 16.67 6.65 -8.65
N LEU A 93 15.95 6.97 -7.58
CA LEU A 93 14.54 7.37 -7.65
C LEU A 93 14.47 8.83 -8.11
N ALA A 94 13.54 9.14 -8.98
CA ALA A 94 13.30 10.50 -9.44
C ALA A 94 11.95 11.00 -8.88
N ALA A 95 11.99 12.02 -8.02
CA ALA A 95 10.76 12.61 -7.47
C ALA A 95 9.82 13.18 -8.56
N ARG A 96 10.36 13.45 -9.75
CA ARG A 96 9.59 13.90 -10.91
C ARG A 96 9.06 12.75 -11.78
N ASP A 97 9.49 11.51 -11.54
CA ASP A 97 8.92 10.35 -12.22
C ASP A 97 7.56 10.03 -11.57
N PRO A 98 6.46 10.07 -12.33
CA PRO A 98 5.13 9.84 -11.77
C PRO A 98 4.97 8.44 -11.14
N VAL A 99 5.68 7.44 -11.63
CA VAL A 99 5.62 6.08 -11.10
C VAL A 99 6.35 5.98 -9.76
N ASP A 100 7.55 6.57 -9.66
CA ASP A 100 8.30 6.59 -8.40
C ASP A 100 7.54 7.40 -7.33
N GLY A 101 6.97 8.55 -7.70
CA GLY A 101 6.13 9.36 -6.82
C GLY A 101 4.87 8.61 -6.35
N LEU A 102 4.20 7.90 -7.26
CA LEU A 102 3.03 7.09 -6.95
C LEU A 102 3.36 5.96 -5.97
N LEU A 103 4.46 5.26 -6.16
CA LEU A 103 4.87 4.17 -5.27
C LEU A 103 5.32 4.67 -3.90
N VAL A 104 6.02 5.80 -3.84
CA VAL A 104 6.57 6.32 -2.58
C VAL A 104 5.51 7.04 -1.75
N PHE A 105 4.63 7.84 -2.37
CA PHE A 105 3.63 8.66 -1.67
C PHE A 105 2.21 8.18 -1.88
N GLY A 106 1.85 7.67 -3.06
CA GLY A 106 0.51 7.20 -3.37
C GLY A 106 0.12 5.96 -2.56
N VAL A 107 1.04 5.01 -2.39
CA VAL A 107 0.81 3.78 -1.60
C VAL A 107 0.43 4.09 -0.15
N PRO A 108 1.21 4.91 0.61
CA PRO A 108 0.83 5.23 1.99
C PRO A 108 -0.47 6.03 2.09
N LEU A 109 -0.70 6.96 1.18
CA LEU A 109 -1.92 7.77 1.21
C LEU A 109 -3.17 6.95 0.86
N ALA A 110 -3.12 6.14 -0.20
CA ALA A 110 -4.22 5.26 -0.58
C ALA A 110 -4.44 4.16 0.47
N GLY A 111 -3.37 3.55 0.97
CA GLY A 111 -3.43 2.55 2.04
C GLY A 111 -4.07 3.12 3.31
N PHE A 112 -3.67 4.32 3.73
CA PHE A 112 -4.26 4.97 4.89
C PHE A 112 -5.73 5.38 4.66
N ALA A 113 -6.08 5.88 3.48
CA ALA A 113 -7.47 6.22 3.16
C ALA A 113 -8.40 5.01 3.24
N LEU A 114 -7.96 3.85 2.69
CA LEU A 114 -8.70 2.60 2.82
C LEU A 114 -8.75 2.10 4.25
N GLN A 115 -7.64 2.20 5.00
CA GLN A 115 -7.57 1.84 6.40
C GLN A 115 -8.52 2.69 7.25
N ALA A 116 -8.54 3.99 7.06
CA ALA A 116 -9.45 4.90 7.77
C ALA A 116 -10.92 4.57 7.48
N ALA A 117 -11.24 4.23 6.22
CA ALA A 117 -12.57 3.77 5.86
C ALA A 117 -12.93 2.42 6.52
N LEU A 118 -11.96 1.51 6.65
CA LEU A 118 -12.13 0.19 7.24
C LEU A 118 -12.40 0.27 8.76
N VAL A 119 -11.75 1.22 9.43
CA VAL A 119 -11.83 1.40 10.90
C VAL A 119 -12.76 2.53 11.33
N ARG A 120 -13.60 3.04 10.44
CA ARG A 120 -14.48 4.20 10.71
C ARG A 120 -15.42 4.01 11.90
N ASP A 121 -15.85 2.76 12.15
CA ASP A 121 -16.78 2.40 13.22
C ASP A 121 -16.05 2.09 14.54
N PHE A 122 -14.72 2.14 14.58
CA PHE A 122 -13.90 1.92 15.77
C PHE A 122 -13.48 3.27 16.38
N GLU A 123 -13.69 3.41 17.67
CA GLU A 123 -13.25 4.61 18.41
C GLU A 123 -11.74 4.81 18.26
N TYR A 124 -11.32 5.98 17.80
CA TYR A 124 -9.93 6.32 17.49
C TYR A 124 -9.24 5.38 16.48
N GLY A 125 -9.98 4.57 15.71
CA GLY A 125 -9.42 3.60 14.78
C GLY A 125 -8.46 4.23 13.76
N ALA A 126 -8.83 5.39 13.21
CA ALA A 126 -7.96 6.13 12.27
C ALA A 126 -6.70 6.67 12.97
N ALA A 127 -6.80 7.16 14.21
CA ALA A 127 -5.66 7.68 14.97
C ALA A 127 -4.66 6.56 15.31
N TRP A 128 -5.14 5.42 15.78
CA TRP A 128 -4.29 4.24 16.02
C TRP A 128 -3.62 3.73 14.74
N SER A 129 -4.35 3.73 13.62
CA SER A 129 -3.81 3.33 12.33
C SER A 129 -2.73 4.31 11.84
N ALA A 130 -2.95 5.62 12.00
CA ALA A 130 -1.96 6.64 11.69
C ALA A 130 -0.71 6.50 12.58
N LEU A 131 -0.88 6.26 13.88
CA LEU A 131 0.25 6.03 14.80
C LEU A 131 1.07 4.80 14.39
N ALA A 132 0.40 3.70 14.03
CA ALA A 132 1.08 2.50 13.54
C ALA A 132 1.90 2.78 12.26
N LEU A 133 1.32 3.53 11.30
CA LEU A 133 2.04 3.94 10.09
C LEU A 133 3.20 4.89 10.39
N ALA A 134 3.02 5.84 11.31
CA ALA A 134 4.10 6.72 11.75
C ALA A 134 5.30 5.92 12.27
N ILE A 135 5.04 4.93 13.12
CA ILE A 135 6.08 4.03 13.66
C ILE A 135 6.74 3.23 12.54
N VAL A 136 5.95 2.62 11.64
CA VAL A 136 6.49 1.85 10.50
C VAL A 136 7.39 2.72 9.63
N TYR A 137 6.97 3.94 9.27
CA TYR A 137 7.77 4.83 8.45
C TYR A 137 8.99 5.39 9.18
N ALA A 138 8.92 5.61 10.48
CA ALA A 138 10.08 5.97 11.29
C ALA A 138 11.13 4.83 11.32
N LEU A 139 10.69 3.57 11.48
CA LEU A 139 11.57 2.41 11.42
C LEU A 139 12.19 2.22 10.01
N LEU A 140 11.40 2.41 8.94
CA LEU A 140 11.89 2.37 7.58
C LEU A 140 12.90 3.50 7.31
N PHE A 141 12.68 4.70 7.82
CA PHE A 141 13.65 5.78 7.78
C PHE A 141 14.95 5.37 8.47
N LEU A 142 14.90 4.89 9.71
CA LEU A 142 16.10 4.46 10.45
C LEU A 142 16.87 3.34 9.75
N ALA A 143 16.15 2.39 9.14
CA ALA A 143 16.73 1.29 8.38
C ALA A 143 17.37 1.73 7.05
N SER A 144 16.87 2.81 6.45
CA SER A 144 17.30 3.32 5.13
C SER A 144 18.30 4.49 5.23
N TYR A 145 18.30 5.22 6.34
CA TYR A 145 19.09 6.46 6.51
C TYR A 145 20.60 6.28 6.27
N ARG A 146 21.16 5.12 6.66
CA ARG A 146 22.59 4.81 6.50
C ARG A 146 22.93 4.07 5.20
N ARG A 147 21.93 3.86 4.34
CA ARG A 147 22.13 3.19 3.05
C ARG A 147 22.66 4.16 2.01
N HIS A 148 23.68 3.75 1.27
CA HIS A 148 24.38 4.60 0.28
C HIS A 148 23.98 4.27 -1.18
N GLU A 149 23.07 3.30 -1.40
CA GLU A 149 22.58 2.98 -2.73
C GLU A 149 21.83 4.19 -3.34
N PRO A 150 21.87 4.35 -4.68
CA PRO A 150 21.48 5.61 -5.36
C PRO A 150 20.08 6.14 -5.09
N GLY A 151 19.12 5.27 -4.81
CA GLY A 151 17.72 5.66 -4.55
C GLY A 151 17.40 5.95 -3.08
N PHE A 152 18.25 5.51 -2.14
CA PHE A 152 17.94 5.62 -0.70
C PHE A 152 17.95 7.04 -0.13
N PRO A 153 18.76 8.00 -0.61
CA PRO A 153 18.71 9.36 -0.09
C PRO A 153 17.34 10.04 -0.27
N LEU A 154 16.68 9.79 -1.41
CA LEU A 154 15.33 10.29 -1.65
C LEU A 154 14.29 9.49 -0.84
N LEU A 155 14.40 8.15 -0.86
CA LEU A 155 13.46 7.28 -0.18
C LEU A 155 13.46 7.50 1.34
N SER A 156 14.64 7.64 1.97
CA SER A 156 14.74 7.89 3.39
C SER A 156 14.11 9.23 3.80
N ARG A 157 14.33 10.28 3.01
CA ARG A 157 13.67 11.58 3.24
C ARG A 157 12.15 11.47 3.12
N ALA A 158 11.66 10.74 2.12
CA ALA A 158 10.23 10.47 1.95
C ALA A 158 9.64 9.72 3.15
N PHE A 159 10.34 8.70 3.65
CA PHE A 159 9.91 7.96 4.84
C PHE A 159 9.86 8.84 6.09
N LEU A 160 10.83 9.76 6.27
CA LEU A 160 10.79 10.73 7.36
C LEU A 160 9.57 11.65 7.26
N VAL A 161 9.33 12.20 6.06
CA VAL A 161 8.16 13.07 5.81
C VAL A 161 6.85 12.34 6.09
N LEU A 162 6.72 11.09 5.62
CA LEU A 162 5.55 10.26 5.87
C LEU A 162 5.36 9.95 7.36
N ALA A 163 6.45 9.64 8.07
CA ALA A 163 6.41 9.43 9.52
C ALA A 163 5.86 10.66 10.26
N VAL A 164 6.31 11.86 9.90
CA VAL A 164 5.84 13.11 10.49
C VAL A 164 4.37 13.38 10.13
N ILE A 165 3.98 13.19 8.88
CA ILE A 165 2.58 13.36 8.43
C ILE A 165 1.65 12.43 9.24
N PHE A 166 1.96 11.14 9.32
CA PHE A 166 1.13 10.19 10.04
C PHE A 166 1.16 10.40 11.55
N ALA A 167 2.28 10.84 12.12
CA ALA A 167 2.35 11.24 13.54
C ALA A 167 1.43 12.44 13.83
N THR A 168 1.34 13.39 12.90
CA THR A 168 0.43 14.55 13.04
C THR A 168 -1.04 14.11 12.93
N ILE A 169 -1.37 13.23 11.99
CA ILE A 169 -2.74 12.68 11.83
C ILE A 169 -3.14 11.82 13.05
N ALA A 170 -2.19 11.20 13.73
CA ALA A 170 -2.44 10.36 14.90
C ALA A 170 -2.87 11.15 16.13
N ILE A 171 -2.68 12.48 16.15
CA ILE A 171 -3.15 13.35 17.26
C ILE A 171 -4.67 13.50 17.10
N PRO A 172 -5.50 12.89 17.98
CA PRO A 172 -6.94 13.08 17.91
C PRO A 172 -7.27 14.54 18.27
N PHE A 173 -8.15 15.14 17.49
CA PHE A 173 -8.76 16.43 17.82
C PHE A 173 -9.87 16.27 18.85
#